data_397fbc546931aedf8b57d130738d0215
#
_entry.id   397fbc546931aedf8b57d130738d0215
#
_cell.length_a   1.000
_cell.length_b   1.000
_cell.length_c   1.000
_cell.angle_alpha   90.00
_cell.angle_beta   90.00
_cell.angle_gamma   90.00
#
_symmetry.space_group_name_H-M   'P 1'
#
loop_
_entity.id
_entity.type
_entity.pdbx_description
1 polymer ?
#
loop_
_entity_poly.entity_id
_entity_poly.type
_entity_poly.pdbx_seq_one_letter_code
_entity_poly.pdbx_strand_id
1 'polypeptide(L)'
;MHGYGGTMLHVDLGSGSLRREPFGEDVARAWLGGNGFAVRALLDGGRALADPLAAENTLVVAVGPFAGTPVWGSSRGTVGAISPQTGFFADSSFGGDFPHVQKLTGFDAIVVTGASSEPVYLVVGERGAALRSAADLWGATTFEAVERIREREGRDAVPAVIGPAGEHGVVFASMLFAGRRHGLAGRCGMGAVMGAKRLKAIVVQGARPVTLADADGLRRFLDARLAGVRKNTAWLTTDGTSNLVDVVNSAGMLGTRNDTRETFEAAAAINAGALRAGFAPPPVFARRATARAARLTPSGDQWLSCFR
;
A
#
# COMPACT_ATOMS: atom_id res chain seq x y z
N MET A 1 -19.99 10.09 9.20
CA MET A 1 -18.85 9.39 9.86
C MET A 1 -17.58 10.20 9.66
N HIS A 2 -16.75 10.28 10.71
CA HIS A 2 -15.44 10.94 10.63
C HIS A 2 -14.35 9.90 10.35
N GLY A 3 -13.32 10.26 9.59
CA GLY A 3 -12.22 9.37 9.20
C GLY A 3 -12.54 8.41 8.04
N TYR A 4 -13.76 8.40 7.54
CA TYR A 4 -14.18 7.53 6.44
C TYR A 4 -14.68 8.33 5.24
N GLY A 5 -14.51 7.78 4.04
CA GLY A 5 -15.20 8.20 2.82
C GLY A 5 -16.66 7.73 2.82
N GLY A 6 -16.94 6.65 3.57
CA GLY A 6 -18.26 6.07 3.75
C GLY A 6 -18.78 5.28 2.54
N THR A 7 -17.87 4.88 1.63
CA THR A 7 -18.27 4.19 0.39
C THR A 7 -17.25 3.11 0.02
N MET A 8 -17.74 1.96 -0.43
CA MET A 8 -16.96 0.93 -1.11
C MET A 8 -17.25 0.98 -2.61
N LEU A 9 -16.22 0.77 -3.43
CA LEU A 9 -16.35 0.61 -4.87
C LEU A 9 -16.32 -0.88 -5.22
N HIS A 10 -17.42 -1.38 -5.78
CA HIS A 10 -17.49 -2.73 -6.33
C HIS A 10 -17.26 -2.67 -7.82
N VAL A 11 -16.36 -3.51 -8.30
CA VAL A 11 -15.95 -3.63 -9.70
C VAL A 11 -16.10 -5.07 -10.11
N ASP A 12 -16.98 -5.35 -11.04
CA ASP A 12 -17.07 -6.65 -11.70
C ASP A 12 -16.42 -6.55 -13.08
N LEU A 13 -15.26 -7.18 -13.23
CA LEU A 13 -14.49 -7.12 -14.46
C LEU A 13 -15.10 -7.97 -15.59
N GLY A 14 -15.93 -8.97 -15.27
CA GLY A 14 -16.60 -9.80 -16.26
C GLY A 14 -17.72 -9.05 -16.98
N SER A 15 -18.51 -8.29 -16.25
CA SER A 15 -19.60 -7.47 -16.79
C SER A 15 -19.20 -6.01 -17.08
N GLY A 16 -18.05 -5.56 -16.57
CA GLY A 16 -17.65 -4.15 -16.61
C GLY A 16 -18.44 -3.25 -15.65
N SER A 17 -19.20 -3.81 -14.72
CA SER A 17 -20.05 -3.07 -13.79
C SER A 17 -19.23 -2.37 -12.70
N LEU A 18 -19.58 -1.11 -12.43
CA LEU A 18 -18.98 -0.27 -11.40
C LEU A 18 -20.09 0.24 -10.48
N ARG A 19 -20.13 -0.25 -9.23
CA ARG A 19 -21.18 0.08 -8.27
C ARG A 19 -20.59 0.72 -7.01
N ARG A 20 -21.18 1.83 -6.59
CA ARG A 20 -20.87 2.46 -5.30
C ARG A 20 -21.79 1.86 -4.23
N GLU A 21 -21.20 1.43 -3.13
CA GLU A 21 -21.93 0.90 -1.98
C GLU A 21 -21.63 1.76 -0.76
N PRO A 22 -22.57 2.62 -0.33
CA PRO A 22 -22.41 3.35 0.91
C PRO A 22 -22.51 2.39 2.10
N PHE A 23 -21.80 2.69 3.18
CA PHE A 23 -21.90 1.96 4.44
C PHE A 23 -22.06 2.90 5.64
N GLY A 24 -22.70 2.40 6.68
CA GLY A 24 -23.01 3.13 7.90
C GLY A 24 -21.97 2.96 9.01
N GLU A 25 -22.27 3.58 10.14
CA GLU A 25 -21.42 3.53 11.33
C GLU A 25 -21.35 2.12 11.94
N ASP A 26 -22.40 1.33 11.80
CA ASP A 26 -22.46 -0.08 12.19
C ASP A 26 -21.38 -0.91 11.52
N VAL A 27 -21.25 -0.77 10.20
CA VAL A 27 -20.21 -1.42 9.39
C VAL A 27 -18.81 -0.91 9.75
N ALA A 28 -18.67 0.41 9.93
CA ALA A 28 -17.41 1.01 10.34
C ALA A 28 -16.94 0.54 11.71
N ARG A 29 -17.85 0.38 12.67
CA ARG A 29 -17.54 -0.13 14.02
C ARG A 29 -17.23 -1.63 14.03
N ALA A 30 -17.97 -2.42 13.24
CA ALA A 30 -17.77 -3.87 13.19
C ALA A 30 -16.47 -4.28 12.49
N TRP A 31 -16.09 -3.58 11.43
CA TRP A 31 -15.01 -4.00 10.53
C TRP A 31 -13.81 -3.06 10.48
N LEU A 32 -13.91 -1.85 11.02
CA LEU A 32 -12.86 -0.81 11.12
C LEU A 32 -12.28 -0.33 9.79
N GLY A 33 -11.93 -1.19 8.86
CA GLY A 33 -11.28 -0.89 7.59
C GLY A 33 -10.11 -1.84 7.28
N GLY A 34 -9.37 -1.59 6.20
CA GLY A 34 -8.24 -2.43 5.82
C GLY A 34 -8.62 -3.91 5.76
N ASN A 35 -7.96 -4.76 6.57
CA ASN A 35 -8.22 -6.20 6.64
C ASN A 35 -9.68 -6.52 6.96
N GLY A 36 -10.31 -5.77 7.86
CA GLY A 36 -11.71 -6.00 8.21
C GLY A 36 -12.63 -5.89 6.99
N PHE A 37 -12.43 -4.86 6.16
CA PHE A 37 -13.21 -4.71 4.93
C PHE A 37 -12.90 -5.80 3.90
N ALA A 38 -11.65 -6.27 3.84
CA ALA A 38 -11.28 -7.38 2.97
C ALA A 38 -11.95 -8.68 3.40
N VAL A 39 -11.91 -9.02 4.69
CA VAL A 39 -12.58 -10.20 5.24
C VAL A 39 -14.08 -10.13 5.01
N ARG A 40 -14.71 -9.00 5.32
CA ARG A 40 -16.15 -8.80 5.07
C ARG A 40 -16.52 -9.07 3.61
N ALA A 41 -15.81 -8.45 2.67
CA ALA A 41 -16.12 -8.58 1.26
C ALA A 41 -15.98 -10.03 0.76
N LEU A 42 -15.04 -10.82 1.31
CA LEU A 42 -14.91 -12.24 0.98
C LEU A 42 -16.05 -13.05 1.61
N LEU A 43 -16.43 -12.78 2.84
CA LEU A 43 -17.54 -13.48 3.52
C LEU A 43 -18.88 -13.18 2.84
N ASP A 44 -19.18 -11.94 2.53
CA ASP A 44 -20.41 -11.52 1.83
C ASP A 44 -20.49 -12.15 0.43
N GLY A 45 -19.35 -12.38 -0.22
CA GLY A 45 -19.25 -13.06 -1.50
C GLY A 45 -19.53 -14.57 -1.42
N GLY A 46 -19.59 -15.18 -0.23
CA GLY A 46 -19.82 -16.61 -0.02
C GLY A 46 -18.76 -17.54 -0.64
N ARG A 47 -17.57 -17.03 -0.89
CA ARG A 47 -16.55 -17.65 -1.76
C ARG A 47 -15.24 -17.97 -1.04
N ALA A 48 -15.31 -18.28 0.25
CA ALA A 48 -14.14 -18.56 1.08
C ALA A 48 -13.25 -19.73 0.56
N LEU A 49 -13.79 -20.57 -0.29
CA LEU A 49 -13.11 -21.76 -0.85
C LEU A 49 -12.93 -21.69 -2.38
N ALA A 50 -13.01 -20.52 -3.00
CA ALA A 50 -12.78 -20.37 -4.44
C ALA A 50 -11.31 -20.69 -4.79
N ASP A 51 -11.10 -21.20 -6.02
CA ASP A 51 -9.75 -21.28 -6.58
C ASP A 51 -9.11 -19.89 -6.54
N PRO A 52 -7.92 -19.75 -5.97
CA PRO A 52 -7.26 -18.45 -5.84
C PRO A 52 -7.01 -17.69 -7.15
N LEU A 53 -6.92 -18.37 -8.27
CA LEU A 53 -6.74 -17.76 -9.59
C LEU A 53 -8.04 -17.70 -10.41
N ALA A 54 -9.14 -18.21 -9.87
CA ALA A 54 -10.45 -18.11 -10.55
C ALA A 54 -10.98 -16.67 -10.55
N ALA A 55 -11.84 -16.38 -11.52
CA ALA A 55 -12.52 -15.08 -11.65
C ALA A 55 -13.32 -14.72 -10.40
N GLU A 56 -13.84 -15.73 -9.71
CA GLU A 56 -14.64 -15.62 -8.49
C GLU A 56 -13.85 -15.14 -7.29
N ASN A 57 -12.54 -15.36 -7.22
CA ASN A 57 -11.74 -14.86 -6.09
C ASN A 57 -11.85 -13.34 -6.00
N THR A 58 -12.26 -12.82 -4.85
CA THR A 58 -12.43 -11.40 -4.65
C THR A 58 -11.08 -10.77 -4.26
N LEU A 59 -10.64 -9.77 -5.01
CA LEU A 59 -9.47 -8.95 -4.67
C LEU A 59 -9.94 -7.64 -4.05
N VAL A 60 -9.47 -7.32 -2.85
CA VAL A 60 -9.86 -6.10 -2.12
C VAL A 60 -8.65 -5.23 -1.86
N VAL A 61 -8.74 -3.95 -2.21
CA VAL A 61 -7.74 -2.93 -1.83
C VAL A 61 -8.43 -1.94 -0.89
N ALA A 62 -8.07 -1.98 0.39
CA ALA A 62 -8.78 -1.22 1.41
C ALA A 62 -7.84 -0.41 2.32
N VAL A 63 -8.37 0.69 2.87
CA VAL A 63 -7.66 1.59 3.77
C VAL A 63 -8.40 1.74 5.10
N GLY A 64 -7.66 2.11 6.14
CA GLY A 64 -8.22 2.34 7.47
C GLY A 64 -8.71 3.78 7.69
N PRO A 65 -9.34 4.08 8.84
CA PRO A 65 -9.92 5.39 9.13
C PRO A 65 -8.90 6.52 9.24
N PHE A 66 -7.66 6.23 9.56
CA PHE A 66 -6.61 7.23 9.66
C PHE A 66 -5.90 7.55 8.34
N ALA A 67 -6.08 6.74 7.28
CA ALA A 67 -5.54 7.07 5.97
C ALA A 67 -6.12 8.41 5.48
N GLY A 68 -5.29 9.25 4.86
CA GLY A 68 -5.70 10.58 4.41
C GLY A 68 -5.77 11.65 5.51
N THR A 69 -5.49 11.29 6.77
CA THR A 69 -5.44 12.23 7.91
C THR A 69 -3.99 12.66 8.22
N PRO A 70 -3.79 13.70 9.07
CA PRO A 70 -2.45 14.12 9.51
C PRO A 70 -1.78 13.15 10.50
N VAL A 71 -2.40 12.05 10.90
CA VAL A 71 -1.82 11.08 11.85
C VAL A 71 -0.58 10.43 11.24
N TRP A 72 0.52 10.42 11.99
CA TRP A 72 1.80 9.85 11.52
C TRP A 72 1.71 8.36 11.27
N GLY A 73 2.35 7.89 10.20
CA GLY A 73 2.39 6.46 9.84
C GLY A 73 1.05 5.89 9.40
N SER A 74 0.02 6.70 9.19
CA SER A 74 -1.33 6.28 8.86
C SER A 74 -1.55 5.94 7.38
N SER A 75 -0.62 6.30 6.49
CA SER A 75 -0.72 5.95 5.07
C SER A 75 -0.43 4.46 4.87
N ARG A 76 -1.37 3.63 5.30
CA ARG A 76 -1.34 2.17 5.18
C ARG A 76 -2.60 1.67 4.53
N GLY A 77 -2.44 0.72 3.62
CA GLY A 77 -3.52 -0.03 3.00
C GLY A 77 -3.24 -1.52 3.07
N THR A 78 -4.24 -2.30 2.72
CA THR A 78 -4.20 -3.75 2.67
C THR A 78 -4.78 -4.22 1.35
N VAL A 79 -4.11 -5.20 0.74
CA VAL A 79 -4.69 -6.02 -0.33
C VAL A 79 -5.05 -7.37 0.28
N GLY A 80 -6.30 -7.78 0.14
CA GLY A 80 -6.80 -9.07 0.65
C GLY A 80 -7.46 -9.90 -0.45
N ALA A 81 -7.24 -11.20 -0.43
CA ALA A 81 -7.85 -12.20 -1.31
C ALA A 81 -7.61 -13.61 -0.74
N ILE A 82 -8.12 -14.64 -1.40
CA ILE A 82 -7.61 -16.00 -1.21
C ILE A 82 -6.26 -16.09 -1.91
N SER A 83 -5.22 -16.45 -1.17
CA SER A 83 -3.84 -16.49 -1.64
C SER A 83 -3.57 -17.68 -2.55
N PRO A 84 -3.00 -17.50 -3.75
CA PRO A 84 -2.57 -18.60 -4.60
C PRO A 84 -1.38 -19.37 -4.02
N GLN A 85 -0.69 -18.81 -3.03
CA GLN A 85 0.43 -19.46 -2.37
C GLN A 85 -0.03 -20.40 -1.25
N THR A 86 -1.11 -20.06 -0.54
CA THR A 86 -1.54 -20.78 0.67
C THR A 86 -2.91 -21.44 0.56
N GLY A 87 -3.78 -21.00 -0.36
CA GLY A 87 -5.17 -21.45 -0.46
C GLY A 87 -6.09 -20.85 0.62
N PHE A 88 -5.57 -20.02 1.52
CA PHE A 88 -6.35 -19.38 2.59
C PHE A 88 -6.53 -17.89 2.33
N PHE A 89 -7.44 -17.27 3.11
CA PHE A 89 -7.47 -15.82 3.18
C PHE A 89 -6.09 -15.32 3.59
N ALA A 90 -5.59 -14.37 2.85
CA ALA A 90 -4.36 -13.69 3.19
C ALA A 90 -4.45 -12.21 2.85
N ASP A 91 -3.67 -11.43 3.56
CA ASP A 91 -3.53 -10.01 3.31
C ASP A 91 -2.07 -9.61 3.15
N SER A 92 -1.85 -8.59 2.35
CA SER A 92 -0.55 -7.96 2.18
C SER A 92 -0.67 -6.47 2.42
N SER A 93 -0.04 -5.99 3.49
CA SER A 93 -0.02 -4.57 3.80
C SER A 93 0.94 -3.81 2.90
N PHE A 94 0.56 -2.59 2.53
CA PHE A 94 1.40 -1.68 1.78
C PHE A 94 1.33 -0.26 2.34
N GLY A 95 2.35 0.53 2.05
CA GLY A 95 2.45 1.94 2.45
C GLY A 95 2.56 2.86 1.24
N GLY A 96 3.27 3.97 1.40
CA GLY A 96 3.47 4.95 0.35
C GLY A 96 2.32 5.94 0.20
N ASP A 97 2.19 6.53 -1.00
CA ASP A 97 1.21 7.59 -1.23
C ASP A 97 -0.18 7.04 -1.60
N PHE A 98 -0.26 5.82 -2.12
CA PHE A 98 -1.50 5.24 -2.62
C PHE A 98 -2.62 5.19 -1.57
N PRO A 99 -2.40 4.70 -0.32
CA PRO A 99 -3.48 4.66 0.68
C PRO A 99 -4.05 6.04 1.01
N HIS A 100 -3.17 7.05 1.05
CA HIS A 100 -3.58 8.43 1.26
C HIS A 100 -4.49 8.91 0.11
N VAL A 101 -4.02 8.77 -1.13
CA VAL A 101 -4.77 9.24 -2.31
C VAL A 101 -6.05 8.42 -2.52
N GLN A 102 -6.02 7.09 -2.26
CA GLN A 102 -7.24 6.28 -2.30
C GLN A 102 -8.32 6.84 -1.35
N LYS A 103 -7.95 7.16 -0.11
CA LYS A 103 -8.89 7.78 0.84
C LYS A 103 -9.48 9.10 0.30
N LEU A 104 -8.66 9.91 -0.33
CA LEU A 104 -9.09 11.19 -0.91
C LEU A 104 -10.01 11.03 -2.14
N THR A 105 -10.12 9.84 -2.73
CA THR A 105 -11.18 9.55 -3.74
C THR A 105 -12.57 9.43 -3.11
N GLY A 106 -12.64 9.25 -1.78
CA GLY A 106 -13.87 8.97 -1.05
C GLY A 106 -14.22 7.48 -0.96
N PHE A 107 -13.38 6.58 -1.48
CA PHE A 107 -13.57 5.13 -1.38
C PHE A 107 -12.64 4.53 -0.33
N ASP A 108 -13.23 3.90 0.70
CA ASP A 108 -12.48 3.20 1.75
C ASP A 108 -12.00 1.81 1.32
N ALA A 109 -12.72 1.20 0.38
CA ALA A 109 -12.34 -0.06 -0.24
C ALA A 109 -12.69 -0.10 -1.73
N ILE A 110 -11.87 -0.82 -2.49
CA ILE A 110 -12.08 -1.19 -3.89
C ILE A 110 -12.17 -2.72 -3.90
N VAL A 111 -13.34 -3.26 -4.23
CA VAL A 111 -13.66 -4.69 -4.24
C VAL A 111 -13.77 -5.13 -5.69
N VAL A 112 -12.87 -5.99 -6.13
CA VAL A 112 -12.78 -6.44 -7.53
C VAL A 112 -13.15 -7.92 -7.63
N THR A 113 -14.17 -8.21 -8.42
CA THR A 113 -14.64 -9.55 -8.77
C THR A 113 -14.62 -9.77 -10.28
N GLY A 114 -14.85 -10.99 -10.72
CA GLY A 114 -14.82 -11.30 -12.14
C GLY A 114 -13.40 -11.27 -12.73
N ALA A 115 -13.31 -11.52 -14.03
CA ALA A 115 -12.11 -11.35 -14.83
C ALA A 115 -12.50 -10.73 -16.18
N SER A 116 -11.68 -9.82 -16.68
CA SER A 116 -11.89 -9.22 -18.00
C SER A 116 -11.47 -10.18 -19.11
N SER A 117 -12.14 -10.11 -20.27
CA SER A 117 -11.73 -10.85 -21.47
C SER A 117 -10.44 -10.31 -22.08
N GLU A 118 -10.15 -9.01 -21.88
CA GLU A 118 -8.97 -8.30 -22.37
C GLU A 118 -8.24 -7.60 -21.21
N PRO A 119 -6.93 -7.31 -21.34
CA PRO A 119 -6.22 -6.52 -20.34
C PRO A 119 -6.85 -5.15 -20.12
N VAL A 120 -7.13 -4.81 -18.85
CA VAL A 120 -7.70 -3.53 -18.45
C VAL A 120 -6.94 -2.92 -17.28
N TYR A 121 -7.14 -1.63 -17.06
CA TYR A 121 -6.82 -0.96 -15.81
C TYR A 121 -8.00 -0.14 -15.32
N LEU A 122 -8.10 0.00 -13.99
CA LEU A 122 -9.16 0.73 -13.31
C LEU A 122 -8.64 2.12 -12.93
N VAL A 123 -9.37 3.17 -13.28
CA VAL A 123 -9.13 4.53 -12.80
C VAL A 123 -10.21 4.90 -11.81
N VAL A 124 -9.82 5.35 -10.60
CA VAL A 124 -10.72 5.70 -9.50
C VAL A 124 -10.48 7.15 -9.10
N GLY A 125 -11.49 7.98 -9.23
CA GLY A 125 -11.48 9.39 -8.84
C GLY A 125 -12.65 9.75 -7.94
N GLU A 126 -12.73 11.00 -7.52
CA GLU A 126 -13.80 11.51 -6.65
C GLU A 126 -15.20 11.37 -7.26
N ARG A 127 -15.31 11.53 -8.57
CA ARG A 127 -16.58 11.48 -9.31
C ARG A 127 -17.02 10.04 -9.63
N GLY A 128 -16.15 9.06 -9.49
CA GLY A 128 -16.43 7.66 -9.80
C GLY A 128 -15.20 6.92 -10.30
N ALA A 129 -15.45 5.85 -11.03
CA ALA A 129 -14.41 4.99 -11.59
C ALA A 129 -14.70 4.66 -13.05
N ALA A 130 -13.66 4.26 -13.79
CA ALA A 130 -13.76 3.82 -15.18
C ALA A 130 -12.73 2.70 -15.46
N LEU A 131 -13.14 1.72 -16.25
CA LEU A 131 -12.24 0.73 -16.84
C LEU A 131 -11.69 1.26 -18.17
N ARG A 132 -10.41 1.03 -18.41
CA ARG A 132 -9.70 1.41 -19.62
C ARG A 132 -8.88 0.25 -20.15
N SER A 133 -8.66 0.21 -21.46
CA SER A 133 -7.80 -0.81 -22.08
C SER A 133 -6.36 -0.71 -21.57
N ALA A 134 -5.76 -1.85 -21.24
CA ALA A 134 -4.37 -2.02 -20.89
C ALA A 134 -3.62 -2.91 -21.87
N ALA A 135 -4.15 -3.11 -23.10
CA ALA A 135 -3.57 -4.02 -24.09
C ALA A 135 -2.09 -3.70 -24.40
N ASP A 136 -1.75 -2.42 -24.49
CA ASP A 136 -0.37 -1.95 -24.72
C ASP A 136 0.49 -1.86 -23.45
N LEU A 137 -0.12 -2.01 -22.28
CA LEU A 137 0.59 -2.09 -20.99
C LEU A 137 0.90 -3.53 -20.58
N TRP A 138 0.20 -4.51 -21.17
CA TRP A 138 0.42 -5.92 -20.86
C TRP A 138 1.80 -6.36 -21.37
N GLY A 139 2.55 -7.09 -20.54
CA GLY A 139 3.94 -7.44 -20.79
C GLY A 139 4.96 -6.37 -20.37
N ALA A 140 4.53 -5.12 -20.14
CA ALA A 140 5.41 -4.07 -19.65
C ALA A 140 5.82 -4.33 -18.18
N THR A 141 7.07 -3.95 -17.85
CA THR A 141 7.54 -3.93 -16.47
C THR A 141 6.70 -2.96 -15.61
N THR A 142 6.77 -3.09 -14.29
CA THR A 142 6.03 -2.20 -13.39
C THR A 142 6.40 -0.72 -13.60
N PHE A 143 7.68 -0.42 -13.83
CA PHE A 143 8.13 0.96 -14.03
C PHE A 143 7.65 1.54 -15.36
N GLU A 144 7.74 0.79 -16.44
CA GLU A 144 7.22 1.21 -17.76
C GLU A 144 5.70 1.42 -17.72
N ALA A 145 4.96 0.52 -17.08
CA ALA A 145 3.51 0.65 -16.93
C ALA A 145 3.14 1.91 -16.12
N VAL A 146 3.87 2.21 -15.04
CA VAL A 146 3.66 3.42 -14.24
C VAL A 146 3.87 4.69 -15.08
N GLU A 147 4.96 4.78 -15.85
CA GLU A 147 5.22 5.96 -16.67
C GLU A 147 4.16 6.14 -17.77
N ARG A 148 3.80 5.09 -18.50
CA ARG A 148 2.74 5.15 -19.52
C ARG A 148 1.37 5.52 -18.92
N ILE A 149 1.04 5.02 -17.72
CA ILE A 149 -0.19 5.41 -17.01
C ILE A 149 -0.16 6.89 -16.63
N ARG A 150 0.97 7.41 -16.13
CA ARG A 150 1.10 8.83 -15.78
C ARG A 150 1.06 9.76 -16.98
N GLU A 151 1.53 9.32 -18.13
CA GLU A 151 1.38 10.06 -19.40
C GLU A 151 -0.09 10.22 -19.79
N ARG A 152 -0.93 9.23 -19.51
CA ARG A 152 -2.37 9.22 -19.85
C ARG A 152 -3.25 9.88 -18.82
N GLU A 153 -3.03 9.57 -17.55
CA GLU A 153 -3.89 9.96 -16.44
C GLU A 153 -3.37 11.22 -15.70
N GLY A 154 -2.16 11.68 -16.06
CA GLY A 154 -1.51 12.83 -15.41
C GLY A 154 -0.48 12.40 -14.35
N ARG A 155 0.46 13.30 -14.07
CA ARG A 155 1.59 13.05 -13.16
C ARG A 155 1.20 12.82 -11.70
N ASP A 156 0.02 13.30 -11.30
CA ASP A 156 -0.51 13.12 -9.93
C ASP A 156 -1.25 11.80 -9.76
N ALA A 157 -1.42 11.02 -10.82
CA ALA A 157 -1.96 9.68 -10.76
C ALA A 157 -1.06 8.76 -9.93
N VAL A 158 -1.67 7.99 -9.02
CA VAL A 158 -0.95 7.03 -8.17
C VAL A 158 -1.42 5.62 -8.51
N PRO A 159 -0.70 4.91 -9.39
CA PRO A 159 -1.08 3.57 -9.80
C PRO A 159 -0.57 2.49 -8.84
N ALA A 160 -1.39 1.46 -8.63
CA ALA A 160 -1.00 0.14 -8.19
C ALA A 160 -0.89 -0.77 -9.41
N VAL A 161 0.27 -1.37 -9.66
CA VAL A 161 0.53 -2.11 -10.89
C VAL A 161 1.12 -3.50 -10.62
N ILE A 162 0.89 -4.42 -11.56
CA ILE A 162 1.61 -5.69 -11.66
C ILE A 162 2.58 -5.68 -12.83
N GLY A 163 3.65 -6.45 -12.71
CA GLY A 163 4.57 -6.75 -13.81
C GLY A 163 4.30 -8.12 -14.43
N PRO A 164 5.19 -8.58 -15.33
CA PRO A 164 5.06 -9.88 -16.01
C PRO A 164 4.86 -11.07 -15.06
N ALA A 165 5.48 -11.05 -13.87
CA ALA A 165 5.28 -12.11 -12.89
C ALA A 165 3.80 -12.27 -12.47
N GLY A 166 3.07 -11.16 -12.25
CA GLY A 166 1.64 -11.19 -11.97
C GLY A 166 0.84 -11.66 -13.17
N GLU A 167 1.16 -11.17 -14.36
CA GLU A 167 0.50 -11.52 -15.61
C GLU A 167 0.61 -13.01 -15.95
N HIS A 168 1.74 -13.64 -15.59
CA HIS A 168 2.00 -15.07 -15.77
C HIS A 168 1.60 -15.94 -14.57
N GLY A 169 0.87 -15.40 -13.59
CA GLY A 169 0.33 -16.15 -12.47
C GLY A 169 1.39 -16.69 -11.50
N VAL A 170 2.57 -16.05 -11.40
CA VAL A 170 3.58 -16.46 -10.42
C VAL A 170 3.00 -16.30 -9.02
N VAL A 171 2.86 -17.39 -8.26
CA VAL A 171 2.08 -17.50 -7.03
C VAL A 171 2.54 -16.58 -5.88
N PHE A 172 3.72 -15.99 -5.96
CA PHE A 172 4.25 -15.00 -5.03
C PHE A 172 4.43 -13.61 -5.67
N ALA A 173 3.82 -13.36 -6.84
CA ALA A 173 3.89 -12.07 -7.50
C ALA A 173 3.35 -10.94 -6.61
N SER A 174 4.07 -9.83 -6.57
CA SER A 174 3.73 -8.64 -5.78
C SER A 174 2.96 -7.60 -6.61
N MET A 175 2.35 -6.65 -5.89
CA MET A 175 1.79 -5.42 -6.48
C MET A 175 2.67 -4.24 -6.07
N LEU A 176 3.08 -3.40 -7.03
CA LEU A 176 3.78 -2.14 -6.78
C LEU A 176 2.77 -0.99 -6.70
N PHE A 177 2.76 -0.26 -5.60
CA PHE A 177 1.99 0.97 -5.38
C PHE A 177 2.93 2.16 -5.60
N ALA A 178 2.82 2.80 -6.77
CA ALA A 178 3.78 3.78 -7.23
C ALA A 178 3.32 5.21 -6.95
N GLY A 179 3.93 5.85 -5.96
CA GLY A 179 3.80 7.28 -5.67
C GLY A 179 5.15 7.98 -5.71
N ARG A 180 5.30 9.11 -5.06
CA ARG A 180 6.63 9.66 -4.70
C ARG A 180 7.32 8.72 -3.72
N ARG A 181 6.52 8.08 -2.86
CA ARG A 181 6.89 6.97 -2.01
C ARG A 181 6.19 5.74 -2.52
N HIS A 182 6.99 4.73 -2.80
CA HIS A 182 6.49 3.45 -3.26
C HIS A 182 6.05 2.59 -2.07
N GLY A 183 5.04 1.75 -2.30
CA GLY A 183 4.65 0.66 -1.43
C GLY A 183 4.67 -0.64 -2.22
N LEU A 184 4.84 -1.75 -1.52
CA LEU A 184 4.80 -3.08 -2.12
C LEU A 184 3.88 -3.97 -1.27
N ALA A 185 2.85 -4.56 -1.90
CA ALA A 185 2.17 -5.73 -1.37
C ALA A 185 2.97 -6.96 -1.82
N GLY A 186 4.02 -7.25 -1.07
CA GLY A 186 5.09 -8.17 -1.47
C GLY A 186 4.90 -9.62 -1.02
N ARG A 187 3.77 -9.94 -0.37
CA ARG A 187 3.49 -11.29 0.13
C ARG A 187 2.16 -11.83 -0.38
N CYS A 188 1.97 -13.15 -0.22
CA CYS A 188 0.72 -13.87 -0.46
C CYS A 188 0.23 -13.87 -1.92
N GLY A 189 1.04 -13.45 -2.88
CA GLY A 189 0.74 -13.59 -4.31
C GLY A 189 -0.41 -12.73 -4.84
N MET A 190 -0.70 -11.58 -4.23
CA MET A 190 -1.81 -10.71 -4.64
C MET A 190 -1.67 -10.20 -6.07
N GLY A 191 -0.43 -10.10 -6.58
CA GLY A 191 -0.16 -9.76 -7.97
C GLY A 191 -0.62 -10.84 -8.96
N ALA A 192 -0.53 -12.12 -8.59
CA ALA A 192 -1.04 -13.21 -9.43
C ALA A 192 -2.57 -13.20 -9.48
N VAL A 193 -3.26 -12.94 -8.36
CA VAL A 193 -4.72 -12.78 -8.33
C VAL A 193 -5.17 -11.64 -9.24
N MET A 194 -4.45 -10.51 -9.19
CA MET A 194 -4.73 -9.37 -10.07
C MET A 194 -4.49 -9.71 -11.55
N GLY A 195 -3.40 -10.44 -11.85
CA GLY A 195 -3.08 -10.90 -13.19
C GLY A 195 -4.11 -11.89 -13.77
N ALA A 196 -4.57 -12.86 -12.97
CA ALA A 196 -5.62 -13.79 -13.35
C ALA A 196 -6.93 -13.10 -13.74
N LYS A 197 -7.18 -11.91 -13.18
CA LYS A 197 -8.31 -11.04 -13.53
C LYS A 197 -8.09 -10.18 -14.79
N ARG A 198 -6.91 -10.28 -15.40
CA ARG A 198 -6.43 -9.37 -16.47
C ARG A 198 -6.49 -7.89 -16.09
N LEU A 199 -6.34 -7.59 -14.81
CA LEU A 199 -6.27 -6.23 -14.28
C LEU A 199 -4.81 -5.80 -14.15
N LYS A 200 -4.34 -4.95 -15.07
CA LYS A 200 -2.93 -4.48 -15.10
C LYS A 200 -2.63 -3.47 -14.02
N ALA A 201 -3.58 -2.58 -13.74
CA ALA A 201 -3.40 -1.52 -12.75
C ALA A 201 -4.71 -1.09 -12.10
N ILE A 202 -4.59 -0.53 -10.88
CA ILE A 202 -5.61 0.29 -10.21
C ILE A 202 -4.99 1.66 -10.00
N VAL A 203 -5.57 2.70 -10.57
CA VAL A 203 -5.06 4.08 -10.52
C VAL A 203 -5.99 4.91 -9.66
N VAL A 204 -5.45 5.61 -8.67
CA VAL A 204 -6.23 6.49 -7.79
C VAL A 204 -5.84 7.95 -8.01
N GLN A 205 -6.86 8.83 -8.03
CA GLN A 205 -6.73 10.27 -8.17
C GLN A 205 -7.78 10.94 -7.28
N GLY A 206 -7.38 11.52 -6.16
CA GLY A 206 -8.31 12.15 -5.23
C GLY A 206 -7.66 13.33 -4.51
N ALA A 207 -8.48 14.32 -4.23
CA ALA A 207 -8.12 15.50 -3.45
C ALA A 207 -9.18 15.85 -2.39
N ARG A 208 -10.26 15.06 -2.27
CA ARG A 208 -11.32 15.28 -1.30
C ARG A 208 -10.81 15.10 0.13
N PRO A 209 -10.83 16.15 0.98
CA PRO A 209 -10.35 16.04 2.34
C PRO A 209 -11.19 15.07 3.17
N VAL A 210 -10.52 14.34 4.08
CA VAL A 210 -11.18 13.47 5.05
C VAL A 210 -11.81 14.32 6.15
N THR A 211 -13.08 14.06 6.46
CA THR A 211 -13.80 14.77 7.53
C THR A 211 -13.30 14.28 8.89
N LEU A 212 -12.84 15.20 9.73
CA LEU A 212 -12.38 14.94 11.10
C LEU A 212 -13.42 15.44 12.10
N ALA A 213 -13.56 14.75 13.25
CA ALA A 213 -14.48 15.14 14.31
C ALA A 213 -14.05 16.45 14.99
N ASP A 214 -12.74 16.57 15.27
CA ASP A 214 -12.09 17.76 15.82
C ASP A 214 -10.69 17.90 15.20
N ALA A 215 -10.60 18.69 14.13
CA ALA A 215 -9.34 18.88 13.40
C ALA A 215 -8.29 19.66 14.22
N ASP A 216 -8.74 20.66 14.99
CA ASP A 216 -7.83 21.48 15.81
C ASP A 216 -7.36 20.72 17.05
N GLY A 217 -8.24 19.95 17.68
CA GLY A 217 -7.88 19.04 18.77
C GLY A 217 -6.88 17.99 18.33
N LEU A 218 -7.09 17.38 17.17
CA LEU A 218 -6.14 16.43 16.58
C LEU A 218 -4.79 17.08 16.33
N ARG A 219 -4.76 18.29 15.76
CA ARG A 219 -3.51 19.03 15.52
C ARG A 219 -2.76 19.29 16.83
N ARG A 220 -3.44 19.84 17.84
CA ARG A 220 -2.85 20.07 19.18
C ARG A 220 -2.29 18.80 19.80
N PHE A 221 -3.03 17.69 19.69
CA PHE A 221 -2.60 16.38 20.18
C PHE A 221 -1.31 15.91 19.48
N LEU A 222 -1.26 15.98 18.16
CA LEU A 222 -0.09 15.58 17.38
C LEU A 222 1.12 16.46 17.70
N ASP A 223 0.97 17.79 17.75
CA ASP A 223 2.06 18.73 18.06
C ASP A 223 2.65 18.46 19.45
N ALA A 224 1.79 18.22 20.45
CA ALA A 224 2.22 17.90 21.81
C ALA A 224 3.01 16.57 21.90
N ARG A 225 2.79 15.62 20.99
CA ARG A 225 3.44 14.31 21.00
C ARG A 225 4.68 14.23 20.09
N LEU A 226 4.85 15.18 19.17
CA LEU A 226 5.87 15.11 18.13
C LEU A 226 7.29 14.96 18.69
N ALA A 227 7.65 15.70 19.75
CA ALA A 227 8.97 15.61 20.36
C ALA A 227 9.25 14.21 20.94
N GLY A 228 8.24 13.62 21.62
CA GLY A 228 8.33 12.26 22.16
C GLY A 228 8.46 11.20 21.06
N VAL A 229 7.68 11.32 20.00
CA VAL A 229 7.76 10.41 18.84
C VAL A 229 9.15 10.48 18.21
N ARG A 230 9.66 11.69 17.92
CA ARG A 230 11.00 11.87 17.35
C ARG A 230 12.10 11.26 18.22
N LYS A 231 12.04 11.47 19.55
CA LYS A 231 13.00 10.88 20.50
C LYS A 231 12.94 9.35 20.46
N ASN A 232 11.74 8.78 20.52
CA ASN A 232 11.58 7.33 20.63
C ASN A 232 11.85 6.59 19.31
N THR A 233 11.78 7.29 18.16
CA THR A 233 12.05 6.72 16.83
C THR A 233 13.40 7.17 16.24
N ALA A 234 14.26 7.84 17.02
CA ALA A 234 15.53 8.35 16.53
C ALA A 234 16.43 7.25 15.96
N TRP A 235 16.47 6.08 16.60
CA TRP A 235 17.21 4.91 16.14
C TRP A 235 16.75 4.43 14.76
N LEU A 236 15.44 4.41 14.51
CA LEU A 236 14.87 4.03 13.23
C LEU A 236 15.16 5.08 12.14
N THR A 237 15.17 6.37 12.52
CA THR A 237 15.49 7.46 11.59
C THR A 237 16.96 7.44 11.20
N THR A 238 17.85 7.07 12.13
CA THR A 238 19.30 7.06 11.92
C THR A 238 19.76 5.83 11.16
N ASP A 239 19.30 4.66 11.54
CA ASP A 239 19.85 3.38 11.12
C ASP A 239 18.85 2.49 10.35
N GLY A 240 17.57 2.87 10.37
CA GLY A 240 16.52 2.03 9.77
C GLY A 240 16.41 0.67 10.46
N THR A 241 15.84 -0.29 9.76
CA THR A 241 15.62 -1.66 10.26
C THR A 241 16.94 -2.42 10.50
N SER A 242 18.04 -2.01 9.86
CA SER A 242 19.35 -2.63 10.04
C SER A 242 19.91 -2.51 11.47
N ASN A 243 19.37 -1.57 12.27
CA ASN A 243 19.67 -1.47 13.70
C ASN A 243 19.25 -2.72 14.50
N LEU A 244 18.27 -3.47 14.00
CA LEU A 244 17.79 -4.67 14.67
C LEU A 244 18.66 -5.91 14.43
N VAL A 245 19.60 -5.90 13.49
CA VAL A 245 20.38 -7.07 13.10
C VAL A 245 21.09 -7.68 14.31
N ASP A 246 21.80 -6.88 15.11
CA ASP A 246 22.56 -7.40 16.26
C ASP A 246 21.62 -7.96 17.36
N VAL A 247 20.52 -7.26 17.63
CA VAL A 247 19.54 -7.67 18.65
C VAL A 247 18.85 -8.96 18.23
N VAL A 248 18.39 -9.05 16.99
CA VAL A 248 17.71 -10.24 16.46
C VAL A 248 18.67 -11.43 16.39
N ASN A 249 19.93 -11.18 16.00
CA ASN A 249 20.96 -12.23 15.96
C ASN A 249 21.31 -12.76 17.36
N SER A 250 21.49 -11.87 18.35
CA SER A 250 21.78 -12.28 19.73
C SER A 250 20.60 -13.02 20.39
N ALA A 251 19.38 -12.76 19.93
CA ALA A 251 18.18 -13.44 20.40
C ALA A 251 17.92 -14.80 19.69
N GLY A 252 18.79 -15.23 18.75
CA GLY A 252 18.57 -16.43 17.96
C GLY A 252 17.39 -16.35 17.01
N MET A 253 17.09 -15.14 16.50
CA MET A 253 15.94 -14.89 15.63
C MET A 253 16.33 -14.40 14.22
N LEU A 254 17.63 -14.34 13.91
CA LEU A 254 18.12 -14.00 12.57
C LEU A 254 18.29 -15.28 11.74
N GLY A 255 17.18 -15.72 11.16
CA GLY A 255 17.17 -16.92 10.31
C GLY A 255 18.18 -16.83 9.17
N THR A 256 19.00 -17.85 9.01
CA THR A 256 20.02 -17.96 7.95
C THR A 256 19.97 -19.32 7.28
N ARG A 257 20.57 -19.43 6.08
CA ARG A 257 20.64 -20.65 5.29
C ARG A 257 19.26 -21.29 5.10
N ASN A 258 18.30 -20.47 4.67
CA ASN A 258 16.90 -20.85 4.50
C ASN A 258 16.27 -21.36 5.82
N ASP A 259 16.47 -20.59 6.91
CA ASP A 259 15.96 -20.85 8.26
C ASP A 259 16.43 -22.19 8.89
N THR A 260 17.53 -22.77 8.38
CA THR A 260 18.15 -23.95 9.01
C THR A 260 19.04 -23.58 10.20
N ARG A 261 19.31 -22.29 10.41
CA ARG A 261 20.02 -21.74 11.58
C ARG A 261 19.34 -20.47 12.05
N GLU A 262 19.39 -20.22 13.33
CA GLU A 262 18.74 -19.10 14.01
C GLU A 262 19.67 -17.88 14.20
N THR A 263 20.95 -18.04 13.89
CA THR A 263 21.96 -16.97 14.00
C THR A 263 22.81 -16.90 12.75
N PHE A 264 23.34 -15.70 12.48
CA PHE A 264 24.24 -15.44 11.38
C PHE A 264 25.63 -15.04 11.91
N GLU A 265 26.65 -15.82 11.60
CA GLU A 265 28.01 -15.65 12.07
C GLU A 265 28.65 -14.32 11.62
N ALA A 266 28.21 -13.79 10.47
CA ALA A 266 28.71 -12.53 9.93
C ALA A 266 27.72 -11.36 10.13
N ALA A 267 26.84 -11.39 11.12
CA ALA A 267 25.85 -10.35 11.40
C ALA A 267 26.49 -8.94 11.52
N ALA A 268 27.67 -8.86 12.13
CA ALA A 268 28.41 -7.60 12.25
C ALA A 268 28.81 -6.96 10.91
N ALA A 269 28.89 -7.75 9.82
CA ALA A 269 29.20 -7.24 8.49
C ALA A 269 27.99 -6.64 7.76
N ILE A 270 26.77 -6.86 8.26
CA ILE A 270 25.51 -6.38 7.65
C ILE A 270 24.66 -5.52 8.60
N ASN A 271 25.16 -5.24 9.81
CA ASN A 271 24.45 -4.38 10.76
C ASN A 271 24.48 -2.89 10.36
N ALA A 272 23.81 -2.05 11.11
CA ALA A 272 23.74 -0.61 10.84
C ALA A 272 25.11 0.07 10.81
N GLY A 273 26.05 -0.37 11.65
CA GLY A 273 27.42 0.14 11.69
C GLY A 273 28.18 -0.15 10.39
N ALA A 274 28.14 -1.38 9.92
CA ALA A 274 28.79 -1.81 8.68
C ALA A 274 28.17 -1.09 7.45
N LEU A 275 26.84 -0.94 7.41
CA LEU A 275 26.18 -0.21 6.34
C LEU A 275 26.57 1.26 6.30
N ARG A 276 26.69 1.94 7.45
CA ARG A 276 27.18 3.32 7.50
C ARG A 276 28.62 3.45 7.03
N ALA A 277 29.47 2.53 7.41
CA ALA A 277 30.89 2.53 7.02
C ALA A 277 31.07 2.26 5.52
N GLY A 278 30.28 1.34 4.96
CA GLY A 278 30.37 0.96 3.54
C GLY A 278 29.63 1.87 2.56
N PHE A 279 28.61 2.58 3.03
CA PHE A 279 27.74 3.43 2.21
C PHE A 279 27.72 4.87 2.72
N ALA A 280 28.89 5.44 3.10
CA ALA A 280 28.97 6.87 3.33
C ALA A 280 28.43 7.61 2.10
N PRO A 281 27.33 8.36 2.18
CA PRO A 281 26.75 8.99 1.01
C PRO A 281 27.78 9.96 0.41
N PRO A 282 27.94 10.01 -0.92
CA PRO A 282 28.84 10.97 -1.54
C PRO A 282 28.47 12.40 -1.09
N PRO A 283 29.44 13.32 -0.97
CA PRO A 283 29.27 14.67 -0.39
C PRO A 283 28.08 15.47 -0.94
N VAL A 284 27.63 15.14 -2.17
CA VAL A 284 26.48 15.75 -2.83
C VAL A 284 25.16 15.43 -2.12
N PHE A 285 25.02 14.23 -1.58
CA PHE A 285 23.80 13.81 -0.85
C PHE A 285 23.79 14.36 0.59
N ALA A 286 24.94 14.44 1.24
CA ALA A 286 25.07 15.06 2.56
C ALA A 286 24.69 16.55 2.52
N ARG A 287 25.08 17.29 1.47
CA ARG A 287 24.69 18.70 1.28
C ARG A 287 23.19 18.88 1.01
N ARG A 288 22.52 17.92 0.34
CA ARG A 288 21.07 17.95 0.12
C ARG A 288 20.29 17.63 1.39
N ALA A 289 20.77 16.70 2.21
CA ALA A 289 20.14 16.35 3.49
C ALA A 289 20.22 17.51 4.50
N THR A 290 21.36 18.18 4.63
CA THR A 290 21.55 19.36 5.51
C THR A 290 20.81 20.59 4.96
N ALA A 291 20.82 20.85 3.66
CA ALA A 291 20.09 21.96 3.05
C ALA A 291 18.56 21.75 3.11
N ARG A 292 18.08 20.50 3.13
CA ARG A 292 16.67 20.17 3.27
C ARG A 292 16.21 20.26 4.73
N ALA A 293 17.04 19.84 5.68
CA ALA A 293 16.78 20.02 7.11
C ALA A 293 16.70 21.51 7.51
N ALA A 294 17.50 22.38 6.89
CA ALA A 294 17.49 23.82 7.14
C ALA A 294 16.30 24.57 6.49
N ARG A 295 15.58 23.95 5.54
CA ARG A 295 14.40 24.56 4.87
C ARG A 295 13.06 24.03 5.39
N LEU A 296 13.06 23.31 6.48
CA LEU A 296 11.83 22.79 7.09
C LEU A 296 11.22 23.88 8.00
N THR A 297 10.65 24.91 7.36
CA THR A 297 9.70 25.84 8.03
C THR A 297 8.35 25.17 8.26
N PRO A 298 7.55 25.62 9.25
CA PRO A 298 6.33 24.89 9.71
C PRO A 298 5.11 24.98 8.79
N SER A 299 5.28 25.01 7.49
CA SER A 299 4.16 24.94 6.54
C SER A 299 3.88 23.48 6.18
N GLY A 300 2.65 23.08 6.36
CA GLY A 300 1.89 21.82 6.11
C GLY A 300 2.45 20.65 5.33
N ASP A 301 3.57 20.75 4.64
CA ASP A 301 4.09 19.73 3.72
C ASP A 301 5.07 18.72 4.36
N GLN A 302 5.27 18.78 5.67
CA GLN A 302 6.28 18.00 6.39
C GLN A 302 5.87 16.58 6.77
N TRP A 303 4.61 16.21 6.56
CA TRP A 303 4.05 14.95 7.09
C TRP A 303 4.47 13.70 6.33
N LEU A 304 5.20 13.86 5.25
CA LEU A 304 5.54 12.77 4.35
C LEU A 304 6.94 12.16 4.54
N SER A 305 7.73 12.58 5.53
CA SER A 305 9.13 12.15 5.66
C SER A 305 9.42 11.01 6.66
N CYS A 306 8.42 10.32 7.19
CA CYS A 306 8.66 9.30 8.24
C CYS A 306 9.21 7.95 7.75
N PHE A 307 9.41 7.74 6.46
CA PHE A 307 10.05 6.53 5.94
C PHE A 307 10.88 6.88 4.70
N ARG A 308 12.16 7.10 4.89
CA ARG A 308 13.16 6.93 3.83
C ARG A 308 13.66 5.52 3.83
#